data_0af7627a46b66a247017f05b959a7a1c
#
_entry.id   0af7627a46b66a247017f05b959a7a1c
#
_cell.length_a   1.000
_cell.length_b   1.000
_cell.length_c   1.000
_cell.angle_alpha   90.00
_cell.angle_beta   90.00
_cell.angle_gamma   90.00
#
_symmetry.space_group_name_H-M   'P 1'
#
loop_
_entity.id
_entity.type
_entity.pdbx_description
1 polymer ?
#
loop_
_entity_poly.entity_id
_entity_poly.type
_entity_poly.pdbx_seq_one_letter_code
_entity_poly.pdbx_strand_id
1 'polypeptide(L)'
;MFFLPDSGKNLEKSNYKSTLGVQRTSAIGKILDYKEGQLIIVSYPSALEEGIPEAGKIKDSLLKLSVGDEISHEDIIKSLFDSGFERVDFVGEPGQFAIRGAIVDIFSYSYNDPFRVSFFGDEIDSINIFDCNTQLSKEKVTE
;
A
#
# COMPACT_ATOMS: atom_id res chain seq x y z
N MET A 1 9.03 -1.59 -19.92
CA MET A 1 7.93 -0.66 -20.30
C MET A 1 6.88 -0.65 -19.23
N PHE A 2 6.46 0.52 -18.76
CA PHE A 2 5.45 0.69 -17.71
C PHE A 2 4.37 1.63 -18.18
N PHE A 3 3.13 1.34 -17.78
CA PHE A 3 1.99 2.23 -17.99
C PHE A 3 1.76 3.06 -16.74
N LEU A 4 1.71 4.40 -16.89
CA LEU A 4 1.41 5.35 -15.82
C LEU A 4 0.02 5.94 -16.06
N PRO A 5 -1.02 5.42 -15.39
CA PRO A 5 -2.37 5.98 -15.45
C PRO A 5 -2.53 7.20 -14.54
N ASP A 6 -3.66 7.92 -14.66
CA ASP A 6 -4.12 8.83 -13.61
C ASP A 6 -4.63 8.06 -12.39
N SER A 7 -4.94 8.76 -11.30
CA SER A 7 -5.44 8.13 -10.06
C SER A 7 -6.93 7.75 -10.12
N GLY A 8 -7.62 8.02 -11.23
CA GLY A 8 -9.05 7.79 -11.38
C GLY A 8 -9.92 8.70 -10.51
N LYS A 9 -9.40 9.82 -10.01
CA LYS A 9 -10.15 10.75 -9.12
C LYS A 9 -11.45 11.26 -9.73
N ASN A 10 -11.51 11.33 -11.06
CA ASN A 10 -12.66 11.83 -11.80
C ASN A 10 -13.67 10.73 -12.18
N LEU A 11 -13.40 9.46 -11.82
CA LEU A 11 -14.32 8.35 -12.06
C LEU A 11 -15.25 8.20 -10.87
N GLU A 12 -16.55 8.41 -11.09
CA GLU A 12 -17.57 8.14 -10.07
C GLU A 12 -17.59 6.64 -9.76
N LYS A 13 -17.44 6.32 -8.46
CA LYS A 13 -17.68 5.02 -7.79
C LYS A 13 -17.60 3.78 -8.71
N SER A 14 -16.42 3.37 -9.10
CA SER A 14 -16.22 2.07 -9.72
C SER A 14 -14.97 1.39 -9.14
N ASN A 15 -14.95 0.05 -9.16
CA ASN A 15 -13.76 -0.75 -8.80
C ASN A 15 -12.52 -0.38 -9.65
N TYR A 16 -12.71 0.30 -10.77
CA TYR A 16 -11.65 0.85 -11.62
C TYR A 16 -10.81 1.93 -10.92
N LYS A 17 -11.40 2.73 -10.02
CA LYS A 17 -10.69 3.81 -9.32
C LYS A 17 -9.56 3.25 -8.45
N SER A 18 -9.82 2.18 -7.70
CA SER A 18 -8.81 1.53 -6.86
C SER A 18 -7.70 0.90 -7.72
N THR A 19 -8.05 0.26 -8.82
CA THR A 19 -7.10 -0.39 -9.74
C THR A 19 -6.15 0.63 -10.40
N LEU A 20 -6.66 1.77 -10.88
CA LEU A 20 -5.83 2.82 -11.47
C LEU A 20 -4.90 3.47 -10.44
N GLY A 21 -5.38 3.71 -9.23
CA GLY A 21 -4.55 4.21 -8.12
C GLY A 21 -3.40 3.28 -7.78
N VAL A 22 -3.67 1.97 -7.69
CA VAL A 22 -2.64 0.93 -7.48
C VAL A 22 -1.61 0.91 -8.60
N GLN A 23 -2.09 0.89 -9.86
CA GLN A 23 -1.19 0.88 -11.03
C GLN A 23 -0.32 2.14 -11.07
N ARG A 24 -0.89 3.32 -10.78
CA ARG A 24 -0.15 4.57 -10.71
C ARG A 24 0.92 4.53 -9.61
N THR A 25 0.58 4.13 -8.39
CA THR A 25 1.52 4.03 -7.26
C THR A 25 2.64 3.05 -7.56
N SER A 26 2.31 1.88 -8.11
CA SER A 26 3.29 0.87 -8.52
C SER A 26 4.23 1.39 -9.61
N ALA A 27 3.71 2.10 -10.61
CA ALA A 27 4.51 2.70 -11.69
C ALA A 27 5.47 3.76 -11.13
N ILE A 28 4.97 4.65 -10.25
CA ILE A 28 5.81 5.67 -9.59
C ILE A 28 6.91 5.02 -8.75
N GLY A 29 6.59 3.99 -7.95
CA GLY A 29 7.59 3.24 -7.18
C GLY A 29 8.72 2.69 -8.07
N LYS A 30 8.36 2.05 -9.17
CA LYS A 30 9.34 1.51 -10.14
C LYS A 30 10.18 2.60 -10.82
N ILE A 31 9.62 3.78 -11.06
CA ILE A 31 10.35 4.94 -11.59
C ILE A 31 11.37 5.44 -10.56
N LEU A 32 10.99 5.51 -9.29
CA LEU A 32 11.88 5.96 -8.20
C LEU A 32 13.02 4.98 -7.90
N ASP A 33 12.76 3.68 -8.04
CA ASP A 33 13.76 2.63 -7.81
C ASP A 33 14.68 2.40 -9.01
N TYR A 34 14.37 3.03 -10.16
CA TYR A 34 15.14 2.88 -11.38
C TYR A 34 16.54 3.48 -11.24
N LYS A 35 17.57 2.69 -11.49
CA LYS A 35 18.97 3.12 -11.34
C LYS A 35 19.75 3.17 -12.65
N GLU A 36 19.56 2.17 -13.54
CA GLU A 36 20.36 2.09 -14.77
C GLU A 36 19.59 1.35 -15.90
N GLY A 37 19.84 1.74 -17.17
CA GLY A 37 19.32 1.09 -18.38
C GLY A 37 18.34 1.98 -19.17
N GLN A 38 17.39 1.37 -19.89
CA GLN A 38 16.33 2.08 -20.62
C GLN A 38 14.99 1.90 -19.92
N LEU A 39 14.33 3.01 -19.61
CA LEU A 39 12.97 3.03 -19.05
C LEU A 39 12.00 3.63 -20.06
N ILE A 40 11.01 2.87 -20.49
CA ILE A 40 9.93 3.34 -21.35
C ILE A 40 8.67 3.46 -20.51
N ILE A 41 8.15 4.69 -20.43
CA ILE A 41 6.91 5.00 -19.72
C ILE A 41 5.87 5.38 -20.77
N VAL A 42 4.73 4.71 -20.75
CA VAL A 42 3.56 5.04 -21.57
C VAL A 42 2.53 5.72 -20.68
N SER A 43 2.04 6.87 -21.09
CA SER A 43 1.07 7.65 -20.34
C SER A 43 0.19 8.48 -21.29
N TYR A 44 -0.75 9.21 -20.75
CA TYR A 44 -1.65 10.10 -21.49
C TYR A 44 -1.77 11.47 -20.76
N PRO A 45 -2.23 12.53 -21.46
CA PRO A 45 -2.17 13.90 -20.94
C PRO A 45 -2.73 14.09 -19.54
N SER A 46 -3.93 13.60 -19.24
CA SER A 46 -4.55 13.77 -17.92
C SER A 46 -3.76 13.09 -16.79
N ALA A 47 -3.08 11.97 -17.08
CA ALA A 47 -2.23 11.31 -16.10
C ALA A 47 -0.93 12.09 -15.83
N LEU A 48 -0.43 12.84 -16.82
CA LEU A 48 0.77 13.68 -16.67
C LEU A 48 0.47 15.02 -15.98
N GLU A 49 -0.75 15.55 -16.16
CA GLU A 49 -1.20 16.77 -15.46
C GLU A 49 -1.43 16.53 -13.96
N GLU A 50 -1.68 15.29 -13.57
CA GLU A 50 -1.83 14.95 -12.17
C GLU A 50 -0.47 14.96 -11.46
N GLY A 51 -0.33 15.83 -10.46
CA GLY A 51 0.90 15.99 -9.70
C GLY A 51 1.41 14.68 -9.10
N ILE A 52 2.73 14.51 -9.16
CA ILE A 52 3.44 13.43 -8.46
C ILE A 52 4.11 14.06 -7.25
N PRO A 53 3.94 13.51 -6.03
CA PRO A 53 4.68 13.98 -4.87
C PRO A 53 6.20 13.93 -5.10
N GLU A 54 6.94 14.86 -4.51
CA GLU A 54 8.41 14.85 -4.56
C GLU A 54 8.95 13.51 -4.03
N ALA A 55 9.98 12.97 -4.66
CA ALA A 55 10.57 11.67 -4.31
C ALA A 55 10.96 11.55 -2.82
N GLY A 56 11.41 12.65 -2.20
CA GLY A 56 11.69 12.71 -0.76
C GLY A 56 10.44 12.48 0.10
N LYS A 57 9.35 13.15 -0.22
CA LYS A 57 8.09 13.02 0.51
C LYS A 57 7.46 11.63 0.40
N ILE A 58 7.66 10.95 -0.74
CA ILE A 58 7.19 9.57 -0.91
C ILE A 58 7.97 8.62 0.00
N LYS A 59 9.30 8.77 0.08
CA LYS A 59 10.14 7.94 0.96
C LYS A 59 9.81 8.16 2.44
N ASP A 60 9.56 9.39 2.84
CA ASP A 60 9.17 9.73 4.22
C ASP A 60 7.76 9.23 4.58
N SER A 61 6.92 8.95 3.58
CA SER A 61 5.56 8.41 3.75
C SER A 61 5.49 6.89 3.68
N LEU A 62 6.62 6.20 3.44
CA LEU A 62 6.67 4.74 3.43
C LEU A 62 6.75 4.22 4.86
N LEU A 63 5.70 3.55 5.29
CA LEU A 63 5.71 2.79 6.53
C LEU A 63 6.45 1.46 6.27
N LYS A 64 7.64 1.33 6.83
CA LYS A 64 8.39 0.08 6.86
C LYS A 64 8.10 -0.65 8.16
N LEU A 65 7.74 -1.91 8.06
CA LEU A 65 7.44 -2.79 9.18
C LEU A 65 8.27 -4.07 9.02
N SER A 66 9.02 -4.42 10.04
CA SER A 66 9.80 -5.68 10.06
C SER A 66 9.46 -6.49 11.30
N VAL A 67 9.55 -7.80 11.18
CA VAL A 67 9.39 -8.69 12.34
C VAL A 67 10.44 -8.38 13.39
N GLY A 68 10.01 -8.18 14.64
CA GLY A 68 10.86 -7.78 15.75
C GLY A 68 10.96 -6.25 15.95
N ASP A 69 10.32 -5.44 15.09
CA ASP A 69 10.24 -4.00 15.33
C ASP A 69 9.39 -3.71 16.57
N GLU A 70 9.90 -2.84 17.43
CA GLU A 70 9.15 -2.28 18.55
C GLU A 70 8.41 -1.02 18.07
N ILE A 71 7.16 -1.17 17.75
CA ILE A 71 6.30 -0.06 17.33
C ILE A 71 4.92 -0.23 17.97
N SER A 72 4.43 0.83 18.59
CA SER A 72 3.12 0.76 19.23
C SER A 72 2.01 0.58 18.19
N HIS A 73 1.03 -0.21 18.56
CA HIS A 73 -0.17 -0.45 17.77
C HIS A 73 -0.88 0.87 17.38
N GLU A 74 -0.87 1.85 18.31
CA GLU A 74 -1.47 3.18 18.09
C GLU A 74 -0.70 4.01 17.05
N ASP A 75 0.64 3.92 17.04
CA ASP A 75 1.47 4.65 16.08
C ASP A 75 1.29 4.14 14.65
N ILE A 76 1.14 2.83 14.47
CA ILE A 76 0.82 2.25 13.17
C ILE A 76 -0.56 2.73 12.69
N ILE A 77 -1.58 2.66 13.53
CA ILE A 77 -2.93 3.11 13.20
C ILE A 77 -2.93 4.58 12.81
N LYS A 78 -2.24 5.42 13.57
CA LYS A 78 -2.09 6.85 13.25
C LYS A 78 -1.41 7.05 11.91
N SER A 79 -0.30 6.36 11.65
CA SER A 79 0.42 6.44 10.39
C SER A 79 -0.44 6.03 9.20
N LEU A 80 -1.29 5.01 9.35
CA LEU A 80 -2.23 4.58 8.31
C LEU A 80 -3.30 5.64 8.03
N PHE A 81 -3.88 6.26 9.07
CA PHE A 81 -4.82 7.36 8.89
C PHE A 81 -4.16 8.58 8.24
N ASP A 82 -2.96 8.96 8.68
CA ASP A 82 -2.21 10.09 8.12
C ASP A 82 -1.83 9.84 6.64
N SER A 83 -1.66 8.57 6.26
CA SER A 83 -1.42 8.14 4.87
C SER A 83 -2.71 8.01 4.03
N GLY A 84 -3.88 8.31 4.61
CA GLY A 84 -5.17 8.29 3.91
C GLY A 84 -5.80 6.91 3.76
N PHE A 85 -5.38 5.93 4.55
CA PHE A 85 -6.03 4.62 4.59
C PHE A 85 -7.38 4.70 5.30
N GLU A 86 -8.34 3.92 4.79
CA GLU A 86 -9.68 3.79 5.36
C GLU A 86 -9.75 2.60 6.31
N ARG A 87 -10.29 2.82 7.51
CA ARG A 87 -10.55 1.73 8.45
C ARG A 87 -11.84 1.01 8.10
N VAL A 88 -11.75 -0.32 7.98
CA VAL A 88 -12.86 -1.22 7.68
C VAL A 88 -12.87 -2.41 8.65
N ASP A 89 -13.94 -3.20 8.66
CA ASP A 89 -14.01 -4.43 9.47
C ASP A 89 -13.17 -5.56 8.86
N PHE A 90 -13.18 -5.66 7.53
CA PHE A 90 -12.38 -6.61 6.75
C PHE A 90 -11.82 -5.92 5.51
N VAL A 91 -10.52 -6.04 5.29
CA VAL A 91 -9.89 -5.47 4.10
C VAL A 91 -10.31 -6.23 2.84
N GLY A 92 -10.69 -5.51 1.81
CA GLY A 92 -11.09 -6.06 0.52
C GLY A 92 -10.45 -5.35 -0.66
N GLU A 93 -9.95 -4.12 -0.45
CA GLU A 93 -9.39 -3.26 -1.49
C GLU A 93 -8.13 -2.55 -1.00
N PRO A 94 -7.19 -2.20 -1.91
CA PRO A 94 -6.04 -1.37 -1.57
C PRO A 94 -6.45 -0.02 -0.94
N GLY A 95 -5.69 0.41 0.05
CA GLY A 95 -5.96 1.63 0.83
C GLY A 95 -6.87 1.39 2.03
N GLN A 96 -7.16 0.14 2.36
CA GLN A 96 -7.93 -0.24 3.54
C GLN A 96 -7.06 -0.88 4.61
N PHE A 97 -7.47 -0.73 5.87
CA PHE A 97 -6.91 -1.46 6.99
C PHE A 97 -8.00 -1.88 7.98
N ALA A 98 -7.75 -2.97 8.70
CA ALA A 98 -8.65 -3.49 9.72
C ALA A 98 -7.88 -3.82 11.00
N ILE A 99 -8.52 -3.65 12.15
CA ILE A 99 -7.92 -3.90 13.46
C ILE A 99 -8.76 -4.96 14.18
N ARG A 100 -8.11 -6.04 14.61
CA ARG A 100 -8.73 -7.13 15.34
C ARG A 100 -7.84 -7.58 16.50
N GLY A 101 -8.05 -6.98 17.67
CA GLY A 101 -7.20 -7.24 18.83
C GLY A 101 -5.73 -6.85 18.54
N ALA A 102 -4.82 -7.82 18.67
CA ALA A 102 -3.39 -7.65 18.41
C ALA A 102 -3.01 -7.86 16.91
N ILE A 103 -3.99 -7.77 15.99
CA ILE A 103 -3.78 -7.97 14.56
C ILE A 103 -4.19 -6.71 13.80
N VAL A 104 -3.33 -6.26 12.89
CA VAL A 104 -3.63 -5.21 11.92
C VAL A 104 -3.50 -5.78 10.53
N ASP A 105 -4.61 -5.82 9.80
CA ASP A 105 -4.63 -6.18 8.39
C ASP A 105 -4.51 -4.91 7.56
N ILE A 106 -3.57 -4.89 6.60
CA ILE A 106 -3.27 -3.70 5.79
C ILE A 106 -3.24 -4.10 4.32
N PHE A 107 -4.04 -3.44 3.49
CA PHE A 107 -3.98 -3.61 2.05
C PHE A 107 -3.30 -2.40 1.41
N SER A 108 -2.01 -2.51 1.17
CA SER A 108 -1.21 -1.45 0.55
C SER A 108 -1.55 -1.29 -0.92
N TYR A 109 -1.41 -0.05 -1.43
CA TYR A 109 -1.55 0.26 -2.87
C TYR A 109 -0.44 -0.35 -3.75
N SER A 110 0.66 -0.78 -3.14
CA SER A 110 1.83 -1.30 -3.87
C SER A 110 1.81 -2.81 -4.07
N TYR A 111 0.86 -3.51 -3.48
CA TYR A 111 0.79 -4.97 -3.48
C TYR A 111 -0.57 -5.49 -3.94
N ASN A 112 -0.58 -6.70 -4.48
CA ASN A 112 -1.80 -7.34 -4.96
C ASN A 112 -2.60 -8.04 -3.87
N ASP A 113 -1.95 -8.38 -2.76
CA ASP A 113 -2.53 -9.04 -1.61
C ASP A 113 -2.28 -8.24 -0.34
N PRO A 114 -3.19 -8.29 0.65
CA PRO A 114 -3.01 -7.63 1.93
C PRO A 114 -2.04 -8.34 2.85
N PHE A 115 -1.51 -7.58 3.81
CA PHE A 115 -0.64 -8.04 4.87
C PHE A 115 -1.40 -8.14 6.18
N ARG A 116 -1.11 -9.19 6.95
CA ARG A 116 -1.55 -9.38 8.33
C ARG A 116 -0.36 -9.23 9.25
N VAL A 117 -0.34 -8.16 10.04
CA VAL A 117 0.68 -7.87 11.03
C VAL A 117 0.15 -8.30 12.39
N SER A 118 0.81 -9.23 13.04
CA SER A 118 0.46 -9.71 14.38
C SER A 118 1.45 -9.15 15.39
N PHE A 119 0.93 -8.70 16.54
CA PHE A 119 1.70 -8.09 17.62
C PHE A 119 1.73 -8.96 18.85
N PHE A 120 2.85 -8.92 19.56
CA PHE A 120 2.99 -9.37 20.93
C PHE A 120 3.40 -8.16 21.79
N GLY A 121 2.44 -7.57 22.50
CA GLY A 121 2.64 -6.25 23.11
C GLY A 121 2.87 -5.17 22.04
N ASP A 122 3.98 -4.45 22.13
CA ASP A 122 4.40 -3.42 21.17
C ASP A 122 5.44 -3.93 20.16
N GLU A 123 5.65 -5.24 20.09
CA GLU A 123 6.58 -5.87 19.14
C GLU A 123 5.82 -6.57 18.00
N ILE A 124 6.31 -6.45 16.78
CA ILE A 124 5.79 -7.19 15.63
C ILE A 124 6.28 -8.63 15.71
N ASP A 125 5.36 -9.55 16.02
CA ASP A 125 5.62 -10.99 16.12
C ASP A 125 5.70 -11.66 14.74
N SER A 126 4.81 -11.31 13.85
CA SER A 126 4.79 -11.89 12.50
C SER A 126 4.09 -11.00 11.49
N ILE A 127 4.51 -11.15 10.22
CA ILE A 127 3.87 -10.53 9.06
C ILE A 127 3.57 -11.63 8.06
N ASN A 128 2.31 -11.72 7.63
CA ASN A 128 1.86 -12.71 6.66
C ASN A 128 1.11 -12.04 5.51
N ILE A 129 1.36 -12.47 4.28
CA ILE A 129 0.50 -12.16 3.14
C ILE A 129 -0.69 -13.11 3.20
N PHE A 130 -1.90 -12.60 2.99
CA PHE A 130 -3.11 -13.41 3.01
C PHE A 130 -4.07 -13.06 1.87
N ASP A 131 -4.96 -13.98 1.59
CA ASP A 131 -6.02 -13.79 0.59
C ASP A 131 -7.24 -13.15 1.25
N CYS A 132 -7.68 -11.99 0.75
CA CYS A 132 -8.80 -11.25 1.33
C CYS A 132 -10.15 -11.96 1.20
N ASN A 133 -10.32 -12.85 0.20
CA ASN A 133 -11.56 -13.59 0.00
C ASN A 133 -11.66 -14.81 0.91
N THR A 134 -10.56 -15.55 1.04
CA THR A 134 -10.52 -16.79 1.85
C THR A 134 -10.06 -16.55 3.28
N GLN A 135 -9.42 -15.41 3.56
CA GLN A 135 -8.78 -15.04 4.83
C GLN A 135 -7.61 -15.98 5.22
N LEU A 136 -7.15 -16.83 4.30
CA LEU A 136 -6.06 -17.76 4.53
C LEU A 136 -4.70 -17.11 4.23
N SER A 137 -3.72 -17.37 5.10
CA SER A 137 -2.35 -16.95 4.88
C SER A 137 -1.74 -17.67 3.68
N LYS A 138 -1.08 -16.91 2.80
CA LYS A 138 -0.37 -17.42 1.62
C LYS A 138 1.11 -17.59 1.91
N GLU A 139 1.74 -16.57 2.47
CA GLU A 139 3.18 -16.49 2.65
C GLU A 139 3.52 -15.71 3.92
N LYS A 140 4.60 -16.12 4.58
CA LYS A 140 5.19 -15.38 5.70
C LYS A 140 6.34 -14.52 5.20
N VAL A 141 6.35 -13.25 5.60
CA VAL A 141 7.40 -12.30 5.22
C VAL A 141 8.08 -11.73 6.46
N THR A 142 9.28 -11.18 6.30
CA THR A 142 10.06 -10.63 7.41
C THR A 142 10.08 -9.10 7.41
N GLU A 143 9.81 -8.50 6.26
CA GLU A 143 9.74 -7.05 6.04
C GLU A 143 8.64 -6.72 5.01
#